data_0f81bcb75c29fba612b5f0b39475ba2e
#
_entry.id   0f81bcb75c29fba612b5f0b39475ba2e
#
_cell.length_a   1.000
_cell.length_b   1.000
_cell.length_c   1.000
_cell.angle_alpha   90.00
_cell.angle_beta   90.00
_cell.angle_gamma   90.00
#
_symmetry.space_group_name_H-M   'P 1'
#
loop_
_entity.id
_entity.type
_entity.pdbx_description
1 polymer ?
#
loop_
_entity_poly.entity_id
_entity_poly.type
_entity_poly.pdbx_seq_one_letter_code
_entity_poly.pdbx_strand_id
1 'polypeptide(L)'
;MFTTYRPGLAAGRDAQALHRAATPEFSGWLEHTRPAGGCARPVRLSGTIAAVDRNTGRVLSEQHTDELPDRTLYKACGNRRESACPDCAWVYQGDAYQVVCRGLTGGKGIPASVGRHPVVFATFTAPSFSPVHHRHVPRHTCRHRQRCDCRPAPCRARSNAGTCPHGQPAACFARHNADDPRLGQPMCLDCYDHAHQVVWNYFSGELWRRTKQAAERHVGATCRRRGIPKLGIVTASGKVRWVPPVRVSHGKVAEMQRRGAVHFHVLLRLDGVDPDDPDALVPPPAGITVDDLEDAIHAAARQITVTTPPHPDQPQGWLVTWGEQVDVRRINTVGGELTDGKVAAYLAKYATKATEATGHSSTRLTTATIDDYADPGGDHVARLIDACWHLGRPTHTDVTGGAATGDHRQASLDTKPNPYTGLRRWAHMLGFGGHFLTKARRYSVTFGQLRATRTTYRREEDDEPADTISVGTLTYLGSGWLTEGDALLANTAARQRRESRRIGREELAHETWVAA
;
A
#
# COMPACT_ATOMS: atom_id res chain seq x y z
N MET A 1 28.05 23.62 -25.56
CA MET A 1 28.98 23.38 -24.44
C MET A 1 28.30 23.91 -23.20
N PHE A 2 27.66 23.07 -22.39
CA PHE A 2 26.97 23.53 -21.18
C PHE A 2 28.01 23.86 -20.10
N THR A 3 27.97 25.09 -19.65
CA THR A 3 28.84 25.56 -18.55
C THR A 3 28.46 24.80 -17.29
N THR A 4 29.41 24.16 -16.63
CA THR A 4 29.15 23.43 -15.39
C THR A 4 28.68 24.39 -14.32
N TYR A 5 27.39 24.35 -14.00
CA TYR A 5 26.85 25.02 -12.82
C TYR A 5 27.56 24.47 -11.58
N ARG A 6 28.35 25.33 -10.92
CA ARG A 6 28.93 25.03 -9.59
C ARG A 6 28.09 25.78 -8.56
N PRO A 7 27.20 25.07 -7.81
CA PRO A 7 26.46 25.73 -6.74
C PRO A 7 27.43 26.26 -5.69
N GLY A 8 27.31 27.55 -5.39
CA GLY A 8 27.96 28.13 -4.21
C GLY A 8 27.30 27.53 -2.96
N LEU A 9 27.93 26.52 -2.38
CA LEU A 9 27.39 25.75 -1.22
C LEU A 9 27.18 26.62 0.03
N ALA A 10 27.71 27.86 0.07
CA ALA A 10 27.56 28.79 1.19
C ALA A 10 26.38 29.78 1.06
N ALA A 11 25.70 29.84 -0.09
CA ALA A 11 24.57 30.74 -0.29
C ALA A 11 23.28 30.14 0.26
N GLY A 12 22.44 30.94 0.94
CA GLY A 12 21.10 30.50 1.36
C GLY A 12 20.23 30.10 0.18
N ARG A 13 19.16 29.32 0.46
CA ARG A 13 18.23 28.72 -0.54
C ARG A 13 17.78 29.71 -1.62
N ASP A 14 17.40 30.93 -1.21
CA ASP A 14 16.83 31.92 -2.12
C ASP A 14 17.92 32.49 -3.04
N ALA A 15 19.15 32.70 -2.53
CA ALA A 15 20.29 33.13 -3.34
C ALA A 15 20.71 32.04 -4.35
N GLN A 16 20.65 30.77 -3.98
CA GLN A 16 20.87 29.64 -4.90
C GLN A 16 19.82 29.62 -6.02
N ALA A 17 18.53 29.86 -5.67
CA ALA A 17 17.46 29.93 -6.65
C ALA A 17 17.65 31.11 -7.63
N LEU A 18 17.95 32.30 -7.14
CA LEU A 18 18.23 33.46 -7.98
C LEU A 18 19.42 33.22 -8.90
N HIS A 19 20.51 32.65 -8.37
CA HIS A 19 21.68 32.33 -9.18
C HIS A 19 21.34 31.34 -10.31
N ARG A 20 20.60 30.27 -10.03
CA ARG A 20 20.13 29.32 -11.05
C ARG A 20 19.23 30.00 -12.09
N ALA A 21 18.26 30.81 -11.64
CA ALA A 21 17.31 31.48 -12.52
C ALA A 21 17.98 32.52 -13.44
N ALA A 22 19.14 33.09 -13.03
CA ALA A 22 19.91 34.01 -13.84
C ALA A 22 20.84 33.35 -14.88
N THR A 23 20.91 31.98 -14.90
CA THR A 23 21.72 31.29 -15.92
C THR A 23 21.03 31.32 -17.28
N PRO A 24 21.76 31.48 -18.41
CA PRO A 24 21.16 31.44 -19.74
C PRO A 24 20.44 30.12 -20.04
N GLU A 25 20.89 29.01 -19.45
CA GLU A 25 20.38 27.66 -19.64
C GLU A 25 19.16 27.35 -18.74
N PHE A 26 18.65 28.30 -17.96
CA PHE A 26 17.58 28.07 -16.99
C PHE A 26 16.33 27.43 -17.58
N SER A 27 15.89 27.90 -18.74
CA SER A 27 14.71 27.35 -19.42
C SER A 27 14.90 25.87 -19.79
N GLY A 28 16.06 25.53 -20.36
CA GLY A 28 16.41 24.15 -20.70
C GLY A 28 16.52 23.26 -19.44
N TRP A 29 17.12 23.78 -18.38
CA TRP A 29 17.17 23.09 -17.11
C TRP A 29 15.78 22.83 -16.52
N LEU A 30 14.88 23.82 -16.58
CA LEU A 30 13.52 23.70 -16.06
C LEU A 30 12.69 22.65 -16.82
N GLU A 31 12.84 22.58 -18.14
CA GLU A 31 12.22 21.52 -18.94
C GLU A 31 12.85 20.15 -18.66
N HIS A 32 14.17 20.08 -18.57
CA HIS A 32 14.87 18.84 -18.22
C HIS A 32 14.44 18.27 -16.88
N THR A 33 14.22 19.12 -15.88
CA THR A 33 13.80 18.70 -14.52
C THR A 33 12.28 18.43 -14.41
N ARG A 34 11.49 18.79 -15.42
CA ARG A 34 10.01 18.66 -15.44
C ARG A 34 9.49 17.28 -15.02
N PRO A 35 10.08 16.13 -15.46
CA PRO A 35 9.61 14.79 -15.09
C PRO A 35 9.75 14.49 -13.58
N ALA A 36 10.69 15.14 -12.90
CA ALA A 36 10.94 15.02 -11.48
C ALA A 36 10.35 16.19 -10.66
N GLY A 37 9.80 17.21 -11.33
CA GLY A 37 9.25 18.41 -10.69
C GLY A 37 8.16 18.07 -9.69
N GLY A 38 8.23 18.71 -8.51
CA GLY A 38 7.36 18.41 -7.37
C GLY A 38 7.90 17.31 -6.44
N CYS A 39 8.86 16.51 -6.88
CA CYS A 39 9.46 15.48 -6.04
C CYS A 39 10.36 16.08 -4.96
N ALA A 40 10.15 15.72 -3.69
CA ALA A 40 10.97 16.20 -2.59
C ALA A 40 12.42 15.69 -2.68
N ARG A 41 12.63 14.47 -3.18
CA ARG A 41 13.95 13.83 -3.26
C ARG A 41 14.09 13.03 -4.56
N PRO A 42 14.27 13.68 -5.73
CA PRO A 42 14.46 12.96 -6.99
C PRO A 42 15.69 12.07 -6.95
N VAL A 43 15.66 10.98 -7.67
CA VAL A 43 16.82 10.12 -7.92
C VAL A 43 17.64 10.77 -9.03
N ARG A 44 18.94 10.87 -8.83
CA ARG A 44 19.91 11.35 -9.81
C ARG A 44 20.66 10.18 -10.41
N LEU A 45 20.70 10.14 -11.74
CA LEU A 45 21.29 9.06 -12.51
C LEU A 45 22.27 9.62 -13.54
N SER A 46 23.35 8.88 -13.86
CA SER A 46 24.25 9.18 -14.98
C SER A 46 24.43 7.95 -15.86
N GLY A 47 24.76 8.18 -17.13
CA GLY A 47 25.00 7.12 -18.10
C GLY A 47 24.38 7.43 -19.47
N THR A 48 24.09 6.39 -20.22
CA THR A 48 23.54 6.49 -21.58
C THR A 48 22.12 5.98 -21.63
N ILE A 49 21.26 6.66 -22.38
CA ILE A 49 19.89 6.23 -22.71
C ILE A 49 19.78 6.20 -24.24
N ALA A 50 19.31 5.09 -24.78
CA ALA A 50 19.04 4.93 -26.19
C ALA A 50 17.56 4.64 -26.43
N ALA A 51 16.97 5.25 -27.45
CA ALA A 51 15.70 4.85 -28.02
C ALA A 51 15.96 3.83 -29.13
N VAL A 52 15.35 2.65 -29.02
CA VAL A 52 15.57 1.51 -29.90
C VAL A 52 14.24 1.08 -30.50
N ASP A 53 14.20 0.86 -31.80
CA ASP A 53 13.05 0.25 -32.47
C ASP A 53 12.93 -1.21 -32.01
N ARG A 54 11.78 -1.56 -31.46
CA ARG A 54 11.53 -2.89 -30.86
C ARG A 54 11.60 -4.02 -31.88
N ASN A 55 11.19 -3.73 -33.14
CA ASN A 55 11.05 -4.75 -34.17
C ASN A 55 12.38 -5.03 -34.87
N THR A 56 13.17 -3.98 -35.09
CA THR A 56 14.43 -4.07 -35.85
C THR A 56 15.68 -4.09 -34.96
N GLY A 57 15.56 -3.68 -33.68
CA GLY A 57 16.71 -3.49 -32.81
C GLY A 57 17.57 -2.27 -33.16
N ARG A 58 17.15 -1.45 -34.13
CA ARG A 58 17.92 -0.28 -34.58
C ARG A 58 17.86 0.82 -33.51
N VAL A 59 19.01 1.40 -33.17
CA VAL A 59 19.10 2.58 -32.32
C VAL A 59 18.58 3.78 -33.13
N LEU A 60 17.54 4.42 -32.62
CA LEU A 60 16.89 5.60 -33.21
C LEU A 60 17.53 6.89 -32.72
N SER A 61 17.83 6.95 -31.42
CA SER A 61 18.56 8.04 -30.80
C SER A 61 19.34 7.51 -29.59
N GLU A 62 20.45 8.17 -29.28
CA GLU A 62 21.25 7.92 -28.10
C GLU A 62 21.59 9.25 -27.43
N GLN A 63 21.49 9.29 -26.11
CA GLN A 63 21.78 10.49 -25.32
C GLN A 63 22.63 10.11 -24.11
N HIS A 64 23.74 10.79 -23.95
CA HIS A 64 24.59 10.67 -22.77
C HIS A 64 24.23 11.77 -21.75
N THR A 65 24.21 11.42 -20.46
CA THR A 65 23.86 12.41 -19.41
C THR A 65 24.83 13.57 -19.33
N ASP A 66 26.07 13.44 -19.84
CA ASP A 66 27.02 14.55 -19.90
C ASP A 66 26.54 15.71 -20.81
N GLU A 67 25.61 15.41 -21.73
CA GLU A 67 24.98 16.39 -22.63
C GLU A 67 23.77 17.08 -21.98
N LEU A 68 23.30 16.57 -20.82
CA LEU A 68 22.15 17.10 -20.10
C LEU A 68 22.58 18.23 -19.13
N PRO A 69 21.66 19.12 -18.78
CA PRO A 69 21.85 20.05 -17.68
C PRO A 69 22.25 19.30 -16.40
N ASP A 70 23.22 19.85 -15.65
CA ASP A 70 23.80 19.25 -14.46
C ASP A 70 24.47 17.86 -14.69
N ARG A 71 24.65 17.43 -15.91
CA ARG A 71 25.16 16.10 -16.33
C ARG A 71 24.39 14.96 -15.64
N THR A 72 23.12 15.14 -15.41
CA THR A 72 22.31 14.28 -14.55
C THR A 72 20.93 14.10 -15.12
N LEU A 73 20.45 12.87 -15.15
CA LEU A 73 19.03 12.57 -15.37
C LEU A 73 18.30 12.58 -14.02
N TYR A 74 17.29 13.42 -13.89
CA TYR A 74 16.43 13.47 -12.71
C TYR A 74 15.19 12.60 -12.88
N LYS A 75 14.96 11.69 -11.94
CA LYS A 75 13.77 10.83 -11.91
C LYS A 75 13.02 11.01 -10.59
N ALA A 76 11.70 11.19 -10.65
CA ALA A 76 10.87 11.26 -9.45
C ALA A 76 11.05 10.00 -8.57
N CYS A 77 11.15 10.17 -7.25
CA CYS A 77 11.43 9.06 -6.32
C CYS A 77 10.33 7.99 -6.30
N GLY A 78 9.11 8.31 -6.73
CA GLY A 78 7.98 7.38 -6.75
C GLY A 78 7.54 6.92 -5.36
N ASN A 79 7.94 7.62 -4.29
CA ASN A 79 7.57 7.24 -2.94
C ASN A 79 6.05 7.43 -2.75
N ARG A 80 5.37 6.37 -2.31
CA ARG A 80 3.94 6.40 -2.06
C ARG A 80 3.53 7.11 -0.78
N ARG A 81 4.48 7.33 0.17
CA ARG A 81 4.19 7.94 1.47
C ARG A 81 4.11 9.45 1.35
N GLU A 82 3.00 10.00 1.82
CA GLU A 82 2.76 11.45 1.83
C GLU A 82 3.78 12.19 2.70
N SER A 83 4.17 11.59 3.84
CA SER A 83 5.19 12.12 4.75
C SER A 83 6.59 12.19 4.14
N ALA A 84 6.91 11.33 3.17
CA ALA A 84 8.23 11.30 2.53
C ALA A 84 8.29 12.14 1.25
N CYS A 85 7.25 12.14 0.45
CA CYS A 85 7.14 12.92 -0.78
C CYS A 85 5.67 13.14 -1.16
N PRO A 86 5.06 14.27 -0.78
CA PRO A 86 3.65 14.56 -1.04
C PRO A 86 3.26 14.45 -2.52
N ASP A 87 4.10 14.96 -3.41
CA ASP A 87 3.81 14.96 -4.84
C ASP A 87 3.84 13.57 -5.47
N CYS A 88 4.85 12.74 -5.14
CA CYS A 88 4.88 11.36 -5.61
C CYS A 88 3.74 10.53 -5.00
N ALA A 89 3.40 10.78 -3.74
CA ALA A 89 2.26 10.13 -3.08
C ALA A 89 0.94 10.51 -3.74
N TRP A 90 0.75 11.77 -4.13
CA TRP A 90 -0.44 12.22 -4.86
C TRP A 90 -0.59 11.52 -6.21
N VAL A 91 0.51 11.37 -6.98
CA VAL A 91 0.49 10.60 -8.24
C VAL A 91 0.15 9.13 -7.98
N TYR A 92 0.76 8.53 -6.95
CA TYR A 92 0.46 7.16 -6.55
C TYR A 92 -0.99 6.99 -6.12
N GLN A 93 -1.56 7.95 -5.39
CA GLN A 93 -2.95 7.95 -4.97
C GLN A 93 -3.91 7.97 -6.18
N GLY A 94 -3.61 8.79 -7.19
CA GLY A 94 -4.36 8.82 -8.44
C GLY A 94 -4.32 7.47 -9.17
N ASP A 95 -3.16 6.82 -9.24
CA ASP A 95 -3.03 5.48 -9.81
C ASP A 95 -3.78 4.43 -8.98
N ALA A 96 -3.67 4.49 -7.66
CA ALA A 96 -4.40 3.61 -6.74
C ALA A 96 -5.91 3.75 -6.91
N TYR A 97 -6.41 4.99 -7.05
CA TYR A 97 -7.81 5.25 -7.37
C TYR A 97 -8.23 4.57 -8.67
N GLN A 98 -7.44 4.70 -9.75
CA GLN A 98 -7.74 4.04 -11.02
C GLN A 98 -7.75 2.51 -10.88
N VAL A 99 -6.76 1.92 -10.19
CA VAL A 99 -6.71 0.48 -9.94
C VAL A 99 -7.97 0.00 -9.22
N VAL A 100 -8.42 0.71 -8.20
CA VAL A 100 -9.62 0.34 -7.43
C VAL A 100 -10.89 0.57 -8.25
N CYS A 101 -11.04 1.76 -8.83
CA CYS A 101 -12.23 2.19 -9.55
C CYS A 101 -12.50 1.30 -10.79
N ARG A 102 -11.46 1.00 -11.59
CA ARG A 102 -11.65 0.16 -12.79
C ARG A 102 -12.10 -1.26 -12.45
N GLY A 103 -11.77 -1.76 -11.27
CA GLY A 103 -12.31 -3.04 -10.77
C GLY A 103 -13.79 -3.00 -10.41
N LEU A 104 -14.37 -1.82 -10.22
CA LEU A 104 -15.79 -1.62 -9.89
C LEU A 104 -16.63 -1.22 -11.11
N THR A 105 -16.10 -0.34 -11.95
CA THR A 105 -16.87 0.31 -13.04
C THR A 105 -16.44 -0.12 -14.44
N GLY A 106 -15.31 -0.83 -14.57
CA GLY A 106 -14.71 -1.12 -15.87
C GLY A 106 -13.90 0.06 -16.44
N GLY A 107 -13.50 -0.05 -17.71
CA GLY A 107 -12.67 0.91 -18.43
C GLY A 107 -11.18 0.58 -18.38
N LYS A 108 -10.38 1.16 -19.27
CA LYS A 108 -8.95 0.89 -19.46
C LYS A 108 -8.63 -0.59 -19.71
N GLY A 109 -9.43 -1.25 -20.56
CA GLY A 109 -9.30 -2.66 -20.89
C GLY A 109 -10.07 -3.61 -19.95
N ILE A 110 -10.73 -3.10 -18.92
CA ILE A 110 -11.65 -3.88 -18.06
C ILE A 110 -13.08 -3.71 -18.61
N PRO A 111 -13.83 -4.81 -18.88
CA PRO A 111 -15.18 -4.73 -19.39
C PRO A 111 -16.12 -3.94 -18.46
N ALA A 112 -17.03 -3.14 -19.03
CA ALA A 112 -18.03 -2.39 -18.27
C ALA A 112 -19.03 -3.31 -17.53
N SER A 113 -19.18 -4.58 -17.99
CA SER A 113 -20.02 -5.60 -17.35
C SER A 113 -19.68 -5.82 -15.88
N VAL A 114 -18.41 -5.61 -15.46
CA VAL A 114 -17.99 -5.80 -14.07
C VAL A 114 -18.75 -4.92 -13.08
N GLY A 115 -19.30 -3.77 -13.53
CA GLY A 115 -20.14 -2.90 -12.71
C GLY A 115 -21.48 -3.53 -12.30
N ARG A 116 -21.88 -4.65 -12.91
CA ARG A 116 -23.08 -5.41 -12.55
C ARG A 116 -22.77 -6.69 -11.77
N HIS A 117 -21.50 -7.01 -11.54
CA HIS A 117 -21.14 -8.18 -10.75
C HIS A 117 -21.41 -7.93 -9.25
N PRO A 118 -21.77 -8.94 -8.47
CA PRO A 118 -21.92 -8.81 -7.03
C PRO A 118 -20.62 -8.33 -6.40
N VAL A 119 -20.69 -7.26 -5.59
CA VAL A 119 -19.50 -6.68 -4.94
C VAL A 119 -19.83 -6.23 -3.52
N VAL A 120 -18.90 -6.46 -2.61
CA VAL A 120 -18.96 -5.97 -1.25
C VAL A 120 -17.67 -5.26 -0.86
N PHE A 121 -17.79 -4.34 0.09
CA PHE A 121 -16.68 -3.72 0.81
C PHE A 121 -16.59 -4.36 2.19
N ALA A 122 -15.50 -5.06 2.45
CA ALA A 122 -15.26 -5.74 3.72
C ALA A 122 -14.11 -5.11 4.50
N THR A 123 -14.25 -5.05 5.81
CA THR A 123 -13.24 -4.55 6.73
C THR A 123 -12.86 -5.65 7.70
N PHE A 124 -11.58 -6.03 7.71
CA PHE A 124 -11.03 -7.06 8.58
C PHE A 124 -10.11 -6.43 9.62
N THR A 125 -10.41 -6.68 10.88
CA THR A 125 -9.69 -6.07 12.02
C THR A 125 -8.91 -7.12 12.79
N ALA A 126 -7.75 -6.74 13.32
CA ALA A 126 -6.99 -7.55 14.27
C ALA A 126 -7.78 -7.77 15.57
N PRO A 127 -7.56 -8.89 16.27
CA PRO A 127 -8.14 -9.12 17.59
C PRO A 127 -7.65 -8.06 18.61
N SER A 128 -8.17 -8.14 19.81
CA SER A 128 -7.66 -7.36 20.94
C SER A 128 -6.43 -8.06 21.52
N PHE A 129 -5.33 -7.31 21.66
CA PHE A 129 -4.12 -7.77 22.38
C PHE A 129 -4.07 -7.26 23.82
N SER A 130 -4.98 -6.42 24.20
CA SER A 130 -5.39 -5.88 25.51
C SER A 130 -6.22 -4.61 25.27
N PRO A 131 -6.91 -4.08 26.28
CA PRO A 131 -7.64 -2.83 26.17
C PRO A 131 -6.77 -1.65 25.77
N VAL A 132 -7.26 -0.89 24.77
CA VAL A 132 -6.66 0.38 24.33
C VAL A 132 -7.64 1.54 24.48
N HIS A 133 -7.14 2.77 24.55
CA HIS A 133 -7.97 3.96 24.49
C HIS A 133 -8.62 4.10 23.12
N HIS A 134 -9.91 4.37 23.08
CA HIS A 134 -10.66 4.52 21.84
C HIS A 134 -11.63 5.71 21.89
N ARG A 135 -12.03 6.19 20.71
CA ARG A 135 -13.08 7.21 20.54
C ARG A 135 -14.28 6.56 19.88
N HIS A 136 -15.40 6.57 20.55
CA HIS A 136 -16.68 6.11 20.02
C HIS A 136 -17.70 7.25 20.06
N VAL A 137 -18.39 7.48 18.94
CA VAL A 137 -19.49 8.45 18.84
C VAL A 137 -20.77 7.68 18.53
N PRO A 138 -21.67 7.54 19.52
CA PRO A 138 -22.90 6.75 19.37
C PRO A 138 -23.84 7.33 18.32
N ARG A 139 -23.94 8.66 18.25
CA ARG A 139 -24.79 9.37 17.30
C ARG A 139 -24.00 10.50 16.65
N HIS A 140 -23.96 10.49 15.32
CA HIS A 140 -23.36 11.55 14.53
C HIS A 140 -24.44 12.54 14.09
N THR A 141 -24.27 13.82 14.46
CA THR A 141 -25.08 14.95 13.97
C THR A 141 -24.31 15.79 12.95
N CYS A 142 -23.00 15.57 12.79
CA CYS A 142 -22.15 16.25 11.85
C CYS A 142 -22.36 15.76 10.39
N ARG A 143 -22.20 16.67 9.42
CA ARG A 143 -22.27 16.36 7.98
C ARG A 143 -21.06 15.56 7.49
N HIS A 144 -19.90 15.73 8.12
CA HIS A 144 -18.62 15.12 7.71
C HIS A 144 -17.96 14.36 8.85
N ARG A 145 -17.96 13.02 8.77
CA ARG A 145 -17.34 12.16 9.79
C ARG A 145 -15.83 12.39 9.99
N GLN A 146 -15.13 12.91 8.98
CA GLN A 146 -13.69 13.18 9.05
C GLN A 146 -13.32 14.40 9.92
N ARG A 147 -14.23 15.38 10.04
CA ARG A 147 -14.12 16.57 10.92
C ARG A 147 -15.23 16.53 11.95
N CYS A 148 -15.41 15.36 12.57
CA CYS A 148 -16.50 15.14 13.49
C CYS A 148 -16.23 15.82 14.83
N ASP A 149 -17.06 16.80 15.17
CA ASP A 149 -17.13 17.52 16.43
C ASP A 149 -18.17 16.94 17.41
N CYS A 150 -18.88 15.88 17.01
CA CYS A 150 -19.88 15.23 17.84
C CYS A 150 -19.27 14.70 19.13
N ARG A 151 -20.01 14.86 20.24
CA ARG A 151 -19.60 14.44 21.57
C ARG A 151 -19.37 12.93 21.65
N PRO A 152 -18.15 12.45 21.95
CA PRO A 152 -17.90 11.03 22.09
C PRO A 152 -18.48 10.48 23.42
N ALA A 153 -18.76 9.19 23.45
CA ALA A 153 -19.00 8.47 24.67
C ALA A 153 -17.71 8.38 25.52
N PRO A 154 -17.82 8.12 26.84
CA PRO A 154 -16.64 7.76 27.62
C PRO A 154 -15.94 6.54 27.02
N CYS A 155 -14.62 6.57 27.04
CA CYS A 155 -13.77 5.55 26.39
C CYS A 155 -14.10 4.12 26.86
N ARG A 156 -14.03 3.87 28.16
CA ARG A 156 -14.31 2.57 28.80
C ARG A 156 -14.92 2.80 30.18
N ALA A 157 -16.12 3.30 30.22
CA ALA A 157 -16.85 3.50 31.46
C ALA A 157 -17.38 2.16 31.99
N ARG A 158 -16.63 1.54 32.89
CA ARG A 158 -17.03 0.34 33.62
C ARG A 158 -16.94 0.65 35.13
N SER A 159 -18.08 0.65 35.79
CA SER A 159 -18.15 0.96 37.25
C SER A 159 -17.39 -0.05 38.13
N ASN A 160 -17.23 -1.30 37.69
CA ASN A 160 -16.62 -2.40 38.44
C ASN A 160 -15.25 -2.83 37.88
N ALA A 161 -14.54 -1.93 37.18
CA ALA A 161 -13.36 -2.35 36.42
C ALA A 161 -12.13 -2.65 37.26
N GLY A 162 -12.02 -2.09 38.47
CA GLY A 162 -10.84 -2.28 39.34
C GLY A 162 -9.54 -1.79 38.68
N THR A 163 -8.45 -2.39 39.12
CA THR A 163 -7.10 -2.20 38.55
C THR A 163 -6.59 -3.52 37.98
N CYS A 164 -5.70 -3.43 36.97
CA CYS A 164 -5.00 -4.59 36.45
C CYS A 164 -3.90 -5.07 37.46
N PRO A 165 -3.27 -6.23 37.24
CA PRO A 165 -2.18 -6.73 38.11
C PRO A 165 -1.00 -5.76 38.27
N HIS A 166 -0.81 -4.82 37.34
CA HIS A 166 0.24 -3.79 37.36
C HIS A 166 -0.23 -2.47 37.99
N GLY A 167 -1.41 -2.45 38.66
CA GLY A 167 -1.94 -1.29 39.36
C GLY A 167 -2.60 -0.22 38.44
N GLN A 168 -2.70 -0.45 37.14
CA GLN A 168 -3.30 0.51 36.23
C GLN A 168 -4.83 0.38 36.19
N PRO A 169 -5.59 1.50 36.13
CA PRO A 169 -7.05 1.46 36.04
C PRO A 169 -7.54 0.69 34.82
N ALA A 170 -8.46 -0.25 35.00
CA ALA A 170 -9.09 -0.99 33.90
C ALA A 170 -10.28 -0.23 33.28
N ALA A 171 -10.61 0.98 33.77
CA ALA A 171 -11.63 1.89 33.24
C ALA A 171 -11.01 3.21 32.79
N CYS A 172 -11.65 3.83 31.77
CA CYS A 172 -11.35 5.19 31.34
C CYS A 172 -12.65 5.93 31.09
N PHE A 173 -12.93 6.99 31.87
CA PHE A 173 -14.12 7.82 31.75
C PHE A 173 -13.92 9.03 30.83
N ALA A 174 -12.70 9.23 30.32
CA ALA A 174 -12.38 10.32 29.40
C ALA A 174 -13.16 10.19 28.08
N ARG A 175 -13.61 11.32 27.57
CA ARG A 175 -14.22 11.46 26.23
C ARG A 175 -13.17 12.02 25.29
N HIS A 176 -12.40 11.12 24.69
CA HIS A 176 -11.26 11.48 23.84
C HIS A 176 -11.70 12.26 22.61
N ASN A 177 -11.05 13.39 22.33
CA ASN A 177 -11.16 14.10 21.07
C ASN A 177 -10.46 13.33 19.94
N ALA A 178 -10.68 13.72 18.68
CA ALA A 178 -10.10 13.01 17.53
C ALA A 178 -8.57 13.11 17.44
N ASP A 179 -7.98 14.11 18.05
CA ASP A 179 -6.54 14.41 18.12
C ASP A 179 -5.86 13.96 19.44
N ASP A 180 -6.63 13.40 20.36
CA ASP A 180 -6.08 12.93 21.66
C ASP A 180 -4.96 11.91 21.41
N PRO A 181 -3.71 12.17 21.91
CA PRO A 181 -2.55 11.30 21.70
C PRO A 181 -2.71 9.93 22.35
N ARG A 182 -3.57 9.78 23.36
CA ARG A 182 -3.84 8.51 24.00
C ARG A 182 -4.61 7.52 23.12
N LEU A 183 -5.28 7.98 22.07
CA LEU A 183 -6.04 7.09 21.19
C LEU A 183 -5.14 6.02 20.55
N GLY A 184 -5.51 4.76 20.78
CA GLY A 184 -4.74 3.60 20.32
C GLY A 184 -3.66 3.14 21.30
N GLN A 185 -3.33 3.94 22.33
CA GLN A 185 -2.39 3.51 23.38
C GLN A 185 -3.05 2.48 24.30
N PRO A 186 -2.32 1.44 24.76
CA PRO A 186 -2.78 0.51 25.78
C PRO A 186 -3.19 1.22 27.06
N MET A 187 -4.20 0.72 27.73
CA MET A 187 -4.55 1.18 29.07
C MET A 187 -3.49 0.77 30.11
N CYS A 188 -2.80 -0.34 29.86
CA CYS A 188 -1.63 -0.78 30.61
C CYS A 188 -0.63 -1.38 29.61
N LEU A 189 0.58 -0.83 29.56
CA LEU A 189 1.63 -1.30 28.66
C LEU A 189 2.10 -2.72 28.99
N ASP A 190 2.13 -3.08 30.28
CA ASP A 190 2.62 -4.39 30.73
C ASP A 190 1.56 -5.50 30.59
N CYS A 191 0.27 -5.15 30.52
CA CYS A 191 -0.80 -6.09 30.17
C CYS A 191 -0.94 -6.32 28.68
N TYR A 192 -0.30 -5.49 27.85
CA TYR A 192 -0.47 -5.56 26.40
C TYR A 192 0.46 -6.60 25.79
N ASP A 193 -0.09 -7.50 24.96
CA ASP A 193 0.68 -8.53 24.28
C ASP A 193 1.31 -7.97 22.98
N HIS A 194 2.46 -7.28 23.14
CA HIS A 194 3.21 -6.69 22.04
C HIS A 194 3.77 -7.76 21.09
N ALA A 195 4.21 -8.89 21.65
CA ALA A 195 4.74 -10.02 20.87
C ALA A 195 3.68 -10.61 19.93
N HIS A 196 2.48 -10.90 20.44
CA HIS A 196 1.39 -11.43 19.63
C HIS A 196 0.96 -10.43 18.55
N GLN A 197 0.92 -9.12 18.87
CA GLN A 197 0.55 -8.11 17.87
C GLN A 197 1.51 -8.07 16.69
N VAL A 198 2.82 -8.03 16.92
CA VAL A 198 3.79 -7.97 15.81
C VAL A 198 3.81 -9.26 15.01
N VAL A 199 3.61 -10.41 15.66
CA VAL A 199 3.43 -11.70 14.99
C VAL A 199 2.15 -11.70 14.17
N TRP A 200 1.05 -11.18 14.71
CA TRP A 200 -0.20 -11.04 13.96
C TRP A 200 -0.02 -10.15 12.71
N ASN A 201 0.64 -9.00 12.85
CA ASN A 201 0.95 -8.13 11.71
C ASN A 201 1.75 -8.87 10.65
N TYR A 202 2.75 -9.65 11.06
CA TYR A 202 3.63 -10.40 10.16
C TYR A 202 2.89 -11.49 9.39
N PHE A 203 2.03 -12.25 10.07
CA PHE A 203 1.27 -13.36 9.48
C PHE A 203 -0.10 -12.94 8.92
N SER A 204 -0.51 -11.68 9.04
CA SER A 204 -1.80 -11.18 8.54
C SER A 204 -2.01 -11.40 7.04
N GLY A 205 -0.93 -11.40 6.25
CA GLY A 205 -0.96 -11.72 4.83
C GLY A 205 -1.33 -13.17 4.55
N GLU A 206 -0.84 -14.12 5.35
CA GLU A 206 -1.18 -15.54 5.25
C GLU A 206 -2.61 -15.79 5.74
N LEU A 207 -3.01 -15.15 6.83
CA LEU A 207 -4.40 -15.19 7.31
C LEU A 207 -5.36 -14.72 6.21
N TRP A 208 -5.07 -13.60 5.57
CA TRP A 208 -5.84 -13.10 4.43
C TRP A 208 -5.90 -14.10 3.27
N ARG A 209 -4.76 -14.67 2.89
CA ARG A 209 -4.69 -15.64 1.79
C ARG A 209 -5.61 -16.84 2.05
N ARG A 210 -5.56 -17.40 3.27
CA ARG A 210 -6.43 -18.54 3.66
C ARG A 210 -7.89 -18.15 3.73
N THR A 211 -8.22 -16.98 4.28
CA THR A 211 -9.59 -16.45 4.35
C THR A 211 -10.19 -16.30 2.95
N LYS A 212 -9.44 -15.68 2.02
CA LYS A 212 -9.90 -15.55 0.63
C LYS A 212 -10.16 -16.91 -0.04
N GLN A 213 -9.27 -17.88 0.16
CA GLN A 213 -9.45 -19.24 -0.37
C GLN A 213 -10.64 -19.96 0.27
N ALA A 214 -10.89 -19.73 1.57
CA ALA A 214 -12.06 -20.31 2.24
C ALA A 214 -13.36 -19.72 1.71
N ALA A 215 -13.41 -18.40 1.49
CA ALA A 215 -14.56 -17.75 0.88
C ALA A 215 -14.85 -18.31 -0.54
N GLU A 216 -13.82 -18.50 -1.37
CA GLU A 216 -13.97 -19.12 -2.70
C GLU A 216 -14.51 -20.56 -2.62
N ARG A 217 -13.99 -21.36 -1.67
CA ARG A 217 -14.51 -22.73 -1.45
C ARG A 217 -15.97 -22.72 -1.00
N HIS A 218 -16.35 -21.75 -0.15
CA HIS A 218 -17.72 -21.62 0.35
C HIS A 218 -18.69 -21.30 -0.80
N VAL A 219 -18.40 -20.29 -1.64
CA VAL A 219 -19.23 -19.96 -2.81
C VAL A 219 -19.29 -21.15 -3.79
N GLY A 220 -18.14 -21.81 -4.03
CA GLY A 220 -18.09 -23.02 -4.86
C GLY A 220 -18.94 -24.18 -4.29
N ALA A 221 -19.04 -24.31 -2.96
CA ALA A 221 -19.94 -25.27 -2.32
C ALA A 221 -21.42 -24.87 -2.50
N THR A 222 -21.71 -23.56 -2.43
CA THR A 222 -23.08 -23.05 -2.71
C THR A 222 -23.48 -23.31 -4.15
N CYS A 223 -22.57 -23.12 -5.14
CA CYS A 223 -22.85 -23.52 -6.53
C CYS A 223 -23.26 -25.00 -6.63
N ARG A 224 -22.49 -25.89 -6.01
CA ARG A 224 -22.82 -27.34 -6.02
C ARG A 224 -24.18 -27.65 -5.40
N ARG A 225 -24.50 -27.03 -4.25
CA ARG A 225 -25.84 -27.24 -3.60
C ARG A 225 -26.98 -26.78 -4.48
N ARG A 226 -26.75 -25.79 -5.35
CA ARG A 226 -27.74 -25.29 -6.32
C ARG A 226 -27.70 -26.02 -7.68
N GLY A 227 -26.95 -27.12 -7.80
CA GLY A 227 -26.86 -27.89 -9.04
C GLY A 227 -26.00 -27.24 -10.13
N ILE A 228 -25.22 -26.19 -9.82
CA ILE A 228 -24.32 -25.55 -10.78
C ILE A 228 -23.01 -26.34 -10.82
N PRO A 229 -22.64 -26.97 -11.95
CA PRO A 229 -21.50 -27.87 -12.05
C PRO A 229 -20.17 -27.12 -12.04
N LYS A 230 -19.09 -27.84 -11.75
CA LYS A 230 -17.71 -27.36 -12.01
C LYS A 230 -17.48 -27.28 -13.52
N LEU A 231 -16.55 -26.40 -13.90
CA LEU A 231 -16.11 -26.21 -15.28
C LEU A 231 -14.75 -26.86 -15.50
N GLY A 232 -14.59 -27.55 -16.63
CA GLY A 232 -13.30 -28.12 -17.06
C GLY A 232 -12.50 -27.09 -17.85
N ILE A 233 -11.33 -26.70 -17.36
CA ILE A 233 -10.40 -25.82 -18.07
C ILE A 233 -9.26 -26.67 -18.62
N VAL A 234 -8.99 -26.57 -19.92
CA VAL A 234 -7.83 -27.22 -20.55
C VAL A 234 -6.57 -26.39 -20.21
N THR A 235 -5.62 -27.01 -19.56
CA THR A 235 -4.32 -26.39 -19.25
C THR A 235 -3.39 -26.38 -20.46
N ALA A 236 -2.33 -25.56 -20.45
CA ALA A 236 -1.33 -25.54 -21.50
C ALA A 236 -0.66 -26.93 -21.77
N SER A 237 -0.72 -27.84 -20.78
CA SER A 237 -0.24 -29.23 -20.94
C SER A 237 -1.31 -30.18 -21.46
N GLY A 238 -2.48 -29.71 -21.91
CA GLY A 238 -3.59 -30.51 -22.42
C GLY A 238 -4.42 -31.23 -21.36
N LYS A 239 -4.10 -31.07 -20.06
CA LYS A 239 -4.85 -31.70 -18.96
C LYS A 239 -6.07 -30.87 -18.61
N VAL A 240 -7.20 -31.52 -18.33
CA VAL A 240 -8.41 -30.88 -17.83
C VAL A 240 -8.30 -30.67 -16.33
N ARG A 241 -8.47 -29.40 -15.90
CA ARG A 241 -8.56 -29.01 -14.49
C ARG A 241 -9.98 -28.57 -14.17
N TRP A 242 -10.63 -29.25 -13.24
CA TRP A 242 -11.97 -28.89 -12.78
C TRP A 242 -11.93 -27.75 -11.75
N VAL A 243 -12.61 -26.66 -12.03
CA VAL A 243 -12.67 -25.46 -11.19
C VAL A 243 -14.11 -25.08 -10.83
N PRO A 244 -14.35 -24.38 -9.72
CA PRO A 244 -15.66 -23.79 -9.46
C PRO A 244 -16.06 -22.83 -10.58
N PRO A 245 -17.36 -22.69 -10.91
CA PRO A 245 -17.84 -21.79 -11.95
C PRO A 245 -17.76 -20.30 -11.55
N VAL A 246 -17.26 -20.03 -10.36
CA VAL A 246 -17.10 -18.69 -9.77
C VAL A 246 -15.71 -18.51 -9.18
N ARG A 247 -15.28 -17.26 -9.12
CA ARG A 247 -14.05 -16.83 -8.43
C ARG A 247 -14.29 -15.53 -7.68
N VAL A 248 -13.53 -15.30 -6.60
CA VAL A 248 -13.56 -14.06 -5.83
C VAL A 248 -12.37 -13.22 -6.23
N SER A 249 -12.61 -12.15 -6.97
CA SER A 249 -11.60 -11.11 -7.29
C SER A 249 -11.56 -10.06 -6.19
N HIS A 250 -10.39 -9.50 -5.88
CA HIS A 250 -10.28 -8.51 -4.82
C HIS A 250 -9.31 -7.38 -5.14
N GLY A 251 -9.60 -6.20 -4.59
CA GLY A 251 -8.68 -5.10 -4.37
C GLY A 251 -8.58 -4.84 -2.86
N LYS A 252 -7.38 -4.96 -2.28
CA LYS A 252 -7.16 -4.89 -0.83
C LYS A 252 -6.19 -3.78 -0.49
N VAL A 253 -6.55 -2.95 0.49
CA VAL A 253 -5.68 -1.93 1.09
C VAL A 253 -5.45 -2.26 2.57
N ALA A 254 -4.20 -2.20 2.97
CA ALA A 254 -3.81 -2.25 4.37
C ALA A 254 -3.77 -0.83 4.95
N GLU A 255 -4.22 -0.68 6.18
CA GLU A 255 -4.11 0.55 6.97
C GLU A 255 -3.50 0.20 8.32
N MET A 256 -2.56 1.03 8.78
CA MET A 256 -2.04 0.89 10.13
C MET A 256 -2.93 1.68 11.10
N GLN A 257 -3.56 1.00 12.05
CA GLN A 257 -4.32 1.63 13.12
C GLN A 257 -3.39 2.38 14.09
N ARG A 258 -3.93 3.32 14.86
CA ARG A 258 -3.14 4.07 15.87
C ARG A 258 -2.44 3.17 16.90
N ARG A 259 -3.02 2.00 17.21
CA ARG A 259 -2.40 0.98 18.07
C ARG A 259 -1.31 0.16 17.37
N GLY A 260 -0.93 0.47 16.15
CA GLY A 260 0.09 -0.27 15.40
C GLY A 260 -0.36 -1.62 14.82
N ALA A 261 -1.63 -2.01 14.96
CA ALA A 261 -2.16 -3.20 14.32
C ALA A 261 -2.61 -2.90 12.89
N VAL A 262 -2.30 -3.79 11.96
CA VAL A 262 -2.74 -3.63 10.57
C VAL A 262 -4.24 -3.94 10.43
N HIS A 263 -4.90 -3.24 9.52
CA HIS A 263 -6.33 -3.32 9.26
C HIS A 263 -6.52 -3.44 7.74
N PHE A 264 -7.39 -4.37 7.30
CA PHE A 264 -7.59 -4.57 5.88
C PHE A 264 -8.95 -4.06 5.43
N HIS A 265 -8.94 -3.18 4.44
CA HIS A 265 -10.09 -2.77 3.68
C HIS A 265 -10.06 -3.47 2.33
N VAL A 266 -11.11 -4.21 2.00
CA VAL A 266 -11.11 -5.09 0.84
C VAL A 266 -12.38 -4.92 0.03
N LEU A 267 -12.23 -4.69 -1.26
CA LEU A 267 -13.28 -4.89 -2.23
C LEU A 267 -13.24 -6.33 -2.71
N LEU A 268 -14.34 -7.04 -2.57
CA LEU A 268 -14.47 -8.40 -3.08
C LEU A 268 -15.59 -8.41 -4.12
N ARG A 269 -15.26 -8.85 -5.33
CA ARG A 269 -16.16 -8.97 -6.45
C ARG A 269 -16.27 -10.43 -6.86
N LEU A 270 -17.48 -10.88 -7.11
CA LEU A 270 -17.77 -12.23 -7.56
C LEU A 270 -17.83 -12.25 -9.09
N ASP A 271 -16.88 -12.93 -9.71
CA ASP A 271 -16.81 -13.13 -11.15
C ASP A 271 -17.14 -14.58 -11.51
N GLY A 272 -17.69 -14.80 -12.69
CA GLY A 272 -17.79 -16.12 -13.31
C GLY A 272 -16.43 -16.59 -13.85
N VAL A 273 -16.41 -17.81 -14.32
CA VAL A 273 -15.28 -18.42 -15.02
C VAL A 273 -15.74 -18.82 -16.41
N ASP A 274 -15.00 -18.37 -17.43
CA ASP A 274 -15.16 -18.86 -18.79
C ASP A 274 -14.15 -20.01 -19.00
N PRO A 275 -14.60 -21.22 -19.38
CA PRO A 275 -13.70 -22.35 -19.61
C PRO A 275 -12.79 -22.17 -20.83
N ASP A 276 -13.24 -21.45 -21.84
CA ASP A 276 -12.50 -21.20 -23.11
C ASP A 276 -11.50 -20.05 -22.96
N ASP A 277 -11.85 -19.03 -22.17
CA ASP A 277 -10.94 -17.94 -21.79
C ASP A 277 -10.93 -17.75 -20.25
N PRO A 278 -10.07 -18.47 -19.53
CA PRO A 278 -9.98 -18.35 -18.07
C PRO A 278 -9.58 -16.99 -17.55
N ASP A 279 -9.09 -16.08 -18.39
CA ASP A 279 -8.76 -14.71 -18.02
C ASP A 279 -9.91 -13.72 -18.26
N ALA A 280 -10.94 -14.11 -19.00
CA ALA A 280 -12.13 -13.31 -19.22
C ALA A 280 -12.86 -12.92 -17.92
N LEU A 281 -13.46 -11.74 -17.93
CA LEU A 281 -14.27 -11.20 -16.84
C LEU A 281 -15.75 -11.33 -17.21
N VAL A 282 -16.35 -12.46 -16.85
CA VAL A 282 -17.75 -12.77 -17.11
C VAL A 282 -18.57 -12.71 -15.82
N PRO A 283 -19.89 -12.45 -15.89
CA PRO A 283 -20.75 -12.45 -14.73
C PRO A 283 -20.80 -13.84 -14.08
N PRO A 284 -21.05 -13.94 -12.76
CA PRO A 284 -21.27 -15.22 -12.11
C PRO A 284 -22.51 -15.91 -12.68
N PRO A 285 -22.63 -17.24 -12.53
CA PRO A 285 -23.82 -17.98 -12.94
C PRO A 285 -25.09 -17.42 -12.32
N ALA A 286 -26.19 -17.49 -13.05
CA ALA A 286 -27.49 -17.10 -12.53
C ALA A 286 -27.81 -17.83 -11.21
N GLY A 287 -28.42 -17.12 -10.26
CA GLY A 287 -28.74 -17.64 -8.95
C GLY A 287 -27.59 -17.57 -7.92
N ILE A 288 -26.42 -17.08 -8.28
CA ILE A 288 -25.35 -16.74 -7.33
C ILE A 288 -25.33 -15.23 -7.11
N THR A 289 -25.51 -14.80 -5.87
CA THR A 289 -25.83 -13.41 -5.52
C THR A 289 -24.79 -12.75 -4.61
N VAL A 290 -25.02 -11.49 -4.28
CA VAL A 290 -24.21 -10.76 -3.30
C VAL A 290 -24.36 -11.34 -1.89
N ASP A 291 -25.52 -11.93 -1.55
CA ASP A 291 -25.76 -12.58 -0.26
C ASP A 291 -24.84 -13.80 -0.08
N ASP A 292 -24.66 -14.60 -1.14
CA ASP A 292 -23.74 -15.74 -1.12
C ASP A 292 -22.29 -15.32 -0.89
N LEU A 293 -21.89 -14.15 -1.44
CA LEU A 293 -20.56 -13.61 -1.23
C LEU A 293 -20.40 -13.11 0.21
N GLU A 294 -21.38 -12.41 0.74
CA GLU A 294 -21.41 -11.88 2.11
C GLU A 294 -21.32 -13.02 3.13
N ASP A 295 -22.17 -14.05 2.98
CA ASP A 295 -22.15 -15.25 3.83
C ASP A 295 -20.82 -15.99 3.78
N ALA A 296 -20.23 -16.11 2.58
CA ALA A 296 -18.94 -16.77 2.39
C ALA A 296 -17.81 -16.02 3.11
N ILE A 297 -17.83 -14.68 3.10
CA ILE A 297 -16.83 -13.86 3.77
C ILE A 297 -16.96 -13.98 5.28
N HIS A 298 -18.17 -13.87 5.82
CA HIS A 298 -18.41 -14.03 7.26
C HIS A 298 -18.06 -15.45 7.75
N ALA A 299 -18.43 -16.49 7.01
CA ALA A 299 -18.07 -17.87 7.33
C ALA A 299 -16.55 -18.06 7.32
N ALA A 300 -15.86 -17.58 6.28
CA ALA A 300 -14.42 -17.70 6.16
C ALA A 300 -13.68 -16.93 7.27
N ALA A 301 -14.13 -15.73 7.60
CA ALA A 301 -13.51 -14.92 8.65
C ALA A 301 -13.60 -15.58 10.04
N ARG A 302 -14.72 -16.20 10.34
CA ARG A 302 -14.91 -16.92 11.62
C ARG A 302 -14.17 -18.26 11.68
N GLN A 303 -14.04 -18.96 10.56
CA GLN A 303 -13.48 -20.31 10.51
C GLN A 303 -11.95 -20.32 10.42
N ILE A 304 -11.35 -19.34 9.74
CA ILE A 304 -9.93 -19.42 9.40
C ILE A 304 -9.07 -18.92 10.54
N THR A 305 -8.16 -19.79 10.96
CA THR A 305 -7.09 -19.54 11.92
C THR A 305 -5.75 -19.96 11.31
N VAL A 306 -4.67 -19.34 11.78
CA VAL A 306 -3.30 -19.70 11.42
C VAL A 306 -2.51 -19.89 12.73
N THR A 307 -2.10 -21.10 13.02
CA THR A 307 -1.09 -21.34 14.06
C THR A 307 0.28 -21.11 13.43
N THR A 308 1.05 -20.22 14.04
CA THR A 308 2.40 -19.90 13.57
C THR A 308 3.39 -21.01 13.96
N PRO A 309 4.58 -21.09 13.36
CA PRO A 309 5.62 -21.99 13.82
C PRO A 309 5.97 -21.77 15.31
N PRO A 310 6.51 -22.79 15.99
CA PRO A 310 7.05 -22.65 17.34
C PRO A 310 8.14 -21.57 17.44
N HIS A 311 8.19 -20.89 18.60
CA HIS A 311 9.26 -19.97 18.99
C HIS A 311 9.70 -20.30 20.43
N PRO A 312 10.94 -20.04 20.85
CA PRO A 312 11.36 -20.29 22.25
C PRO A 312 10.45 -19.62 23.28
N ASP A 313 9.99 -18.39 23.01
CA ASP A 313 9.08 -17.66 23.91
C ASP A 313 7.62 -18.16 23.83
N GLN A 314 7.27 -18.89 22.79
CA GLN A 314 5.94 -19.45 22.55
C GLN A 314 6.05 -20.81 21.85
N PRO A 315 6.32 -21.90 22.58
CA PRO A 315 6.55 -23.22 22.01
C PRO A 315 5.36 -23.79 21.21
N GLN A 316 4.14 -23.33 21.49
CA GLN A 316 2.93 -23.72 20.75
C GLN A 316 2.70 -22.86 19.50
N GLY A 317 3.53 -21.83 19.27
CA GLY A 317 3.24 -20.77 18.31
C GLY A 317 2.10 -19.85 18.77
N TRP A 318 1.83 -18.82 17.99
CA TRP A 318 0.69 -17.89 18.20
C TRP A 318 -0.48 -18.28 17.34
N LEU A 319 -1.68 -18.10 17.88
CA LEU A 319 -2.92 -18.26 17.11
C LEU A 319 -3.30 -16.93 16.46
N VAL A 320 -3.17 -16.85 15.15
CA VAL A 320 -3.49 -15.66 14.34
C VAL A 320 -4.91 -15.81 13.78
N THR A 321 -5.82 -14.94 14.23
CA THR A 321 -7.23 -14.91 13.86
C THR A 321 -7.66 -13.51 13.48
N TRP A 322 -8.80 -13.35 12.82
CA TRP A 322 -9.48 -12.07 12.76
C TRP A 322 -10.13 -11.74 14.09
N GLY A 323 -10.27 -10.45 14.39
CA GLY A 323 -11.09 -9.99 15.49
C GLY A 323 -12.58 -10.17 15.20
N GLU A 324 -13.40 -10.01 16.22
CA GLU A 324 -14.87 -10.17 16.11
C GLU A 324 -15.52 -9.18 15.13
N GLN A 325 -14.89 -8.01 14.94
CA GLN A 325 -15.39 -6.97 14.05
C GLN A 325 -14.94 -7.23 12.60
N VAL A 326 -15.78 -7.95 11.86
CA VAL A 326 -15.71 -8.05 10.40
C VAL A 326 -16.95 -7.35 9.84
N ASP A 327 -16.77 -6.15 9.29
CA ASP A 327 -17.85 -5.36 8.69
C ASP A 327 -17.89 -5.63 7.19
N VAL A 328 -19.03 -6.08 6.68
CA VAL A 328 -19.25 -6.36 5.24
C VAL A 328 -20.41 -5.50 4.77
N ARG A 329 -20.20 -4.68 3.74
CA ARG A 329 -21.20 -3.79 3.18
C ARG A 329 -21.33 -3.98 1.69
N ARG A 330 -22.56 -4.09 1.21
CA ARG A 330 -22.85 -4.14 -0.22
C ARG A 330 -22.54 -2.79 -0.86
N ILE A 331 -21.98 -2.83 -2.04
CA ILE A 331 -21.78 -1.64 -2.87
C ILE A 331 -22.89 -1.59 -3.89
N ASN A 332 -23.72 -0.56 -3.81
CA ASN A 332 -24.75 -0.28 -4.80
C ASN A 332 -24.19 0.70 -5.82
N THR A 333 -24.12 0.27 -7.07
CA THR A 333 -23.67 1.09 -8.20
C THR A 333 -24.67 2.21 -8.57
N VAL A 334 -25.90 2.13 -8.06
CA VAL A 334 -26.98 3.07 -8.34
C VAL A 334 -27.53 3.65 -7.01
N GLY A 335 -27.10 4.87 -6.65
CA GLY A 335 -27.83 5.73 -5.73
C GLY A 335 -27.78 5.41 -4.22
N GLY A 336 -26.78 4.69 -3.71
CA GLY A 336 -26.64 4.37 -2.28
C GLY A 336 -25.66 5.28 -1.50
N GLU A 337 -25.60 5.16 -0.16
CA GLU A 337 -24.63 5.86 0.71
C GLU A 337 -23.16 5.56 0.34
N LEU A 338 -22.87 4.37 -0.19
CA LEU A 338 -21.57 3.92 -0.68
C LEU A 338 -21.57 3.87 -2.21
N THR A 339 -21.13 4.94 -2.85
CA THR A 339 -20.89 4.95 -4.30
C THR A 339 -19.48 4.46 -4.61
N ASP A 340 -19.31 3.85 -5.79
CA ASP A 340 -18.01 3.32 -6.29
C ASP A 340 -16.88 4.35 -6.19
N GLY A 341 -17.17 5.60 -6.54
CA GLY A 341 -16.20 6.69 -6.48
C GLY A 341 -15.77 7.04 -5.06
N LYS A 342 -16.69 7.04 -4.09
CA LYS A 342 -16.38 7.32 -2.68
C LYS A 342 -15.51 6.22 -2.07
N VAL A 343 -15.82 4.95 -2.37
CA VAL A 343 -15.05 3.80 -1.88
C VAL A 343 -13.67 3.77 -2.51
N ALA A 344 -13.55 4.02 -3.82
CA ALA A 344 -12.27 4.07 -4.50
C ALA A 344 -11.38 5.22 -3.98
N ALA A 345 -11.94 6.40 -3.73
CA ALA A 345 -11.23 7.53 -3.15
C ALA A 345 -10.78 7.24 -1.70
N TYR A 346 -11.64 6.61 -0.90
CA TYR A 346 -11.32 6.18 0.46
C TYR A 346 -10.12 5.23 0.47
N LEU A 347 -10.15 4.16 -0.32
CA LEU A 347 -9.07 3.19 -0.40
C LEU A 347 -7.77 3.78 -0.95
N ALA A 348 -7.86 4.65 -1.96
CA ALA A 348 -6.69 5.30 -2.53
C ALA A 348 -5.97 6.19 -1.50
N LYS A 349 -6.71 6.88 -0.63
CA LYS A 349 -6.16 7.71 0.46
C LYS A 349 -5.32 6.87 1.43
N TYR A 350 -5.81 5.70 1.83
CA TYR A 350 -5.07 4.84 2.77
C TYR A 350 -3.87 4.15 2.14
N ALA A 351 -3.86 3.95 0.83
CA ALA A 351 -2.73 3.38 0.11
C ALA A 351 -1.45 4.24 0.18
N THR A 352 -1.56 5.54 0.53
CA THR A 352 -0.42 6.48 0.68
C THR A 352 0.08 6.63 2.11
N LYS A 353 -0.60 6.03 3.09
CA LYS A 353 -0.20 6.06 4.50
C LYS A 353 0.69 4.86 4.86
N ALA A 354 1.43 4.98 5.96
CA ALA A 354 2.21 3.89 6.56
C ALA A 354 2.02 3.89 8.09
N THR A 355 3.10 3.95 8.87
CA THR A 355 3.08 3.94 10.34
C THR A 355 2.91 5.33 10.96
N GLU A 356 2.75 6.38 10.17
CA GLU A 356 2.63 7.76 10.69
C GLU A 356 1.47 7.94 11.67
N ALA A 357 0.41 7.13 11.55
CA ALA A 357 -0.73 7.15 12.48
C ALA A 357 -0.36 6.70 13.91
N THR A 358 0.76 6.00 14.09
CA THR A 358 1.29 5.57 15.40
C THR A 358 2.28 6.59 16.00
N GLY A 359 2.59 7.67 15.27
CA GLY A 359 3.63 8.64 15.66
C GLY A 359 5.06 8.20 15.32
N HIS A 360 5.25 7.04 14.69
CA HIS A 360 6.56 6.49 14.36
C HIS A 360 7.00 6.82 12.93
N SER A 361 8.28 7.17 12.76
CA SER A 361 8.91 7.29 11.44
C SER A 361 9.13 5.93 10.82
N SER A 362 8.63 5.71 9.61
CA SER A 362 8.82 4.44 8.89
C SER A 362 10.18 4.33 8.18
N THR A 363 11.25 4.85 8.79
CA THR A 363 12.63 4.66 8.33
C THR A 363 13.09 3.26 8.67
N ARG A 364 13.75 2.59 7.71
CA ARG A 364 14.27 1.23 7.94
C ARG A 364 15.27 1.21 9.09
N LEU A 365 15.06 0.32 10.05
CA LEU A 365 15.94 0.13 11.20
C LEU A 365 17.05 -0.87 10.87
N THR A 366 18.22 -0.63 11.47
CA THR A 366 19.43 -1.45 11.35
C THR A 366 19.98 -1.76 12.74
N THR A 367 20.97 -2.63 12.84
CA THR A 367 21.68 -2.89 14.11
C THR A 367 22.34 -1.65 14.71
N ALA A 368 22.68 -0.66 13.89
CA ALA A 368 23.29 0.60 14.34
C ALA A 368 22.26 1.62 14.85
N THR A 369 20.98 1.47 14.50
CA THR A 369 19.95 2.47 14.82
C THR A 369 18.82 1.91 15.69
N ILE A 370 18.84 0.62 16.00
CA ILE A 370 17.74 -0.03 16.71
C ILE A 370 17.59 0.49 18.15
N ASP A 371 18.71 0.77 18.80
CA ASP A 371 18.73 1.20 20.21
C ASP A 371 18.11 2.60 20.41
N ASP A 372 17.98 3.39 19.33
CA ASP A 372 17.27 4.67 19.36
C ASP A 372 15.73 4.51 19.37
N TYR A 373 15.22 3.32 19.05
CA TYR A 373 13.78 3.09 18.81
C TYR A 373 13.19 1.92 19.60
N ALA A 374 13.98 0.91 19.93
CA ALA A 374 13.52 -0.28 20.64
C ALA A 374 13.80 -0.12 22.14
N ASP A 375 12.75 -0.22 22.95
CA ASP A 375 12.85 -0.18 24.40
C ASP A 375 11.75 -1.04 25.03
N PRO A 376 12.09 -2.14 25.73
CA PRO A 376 11.10 -2.99 26.41
C PRO A 376 10.42 -2.29 27.58
N GLY A 377 11.03 -1.24 28.14
CA GLY A 377 10.46 -0.37 29.19
C GLY A 377 9.78 0.90 28.66
N GLY A 378 9.89 1.15 27.35
CA GLY A 378 9.46 2.38 26.70
C GLY A 378 7.95 2.45 26.43
N ASP A 379 7.61 3.35 25.51
CA ASP A 379 6.22 3.53 25.09
C ASP A 379 5.72 2.34 24.23
N HIS A 380 4.45 2.41 23.84
CA HIS A 380 3.81 1.33 23.07
C HIS A 380 4.55 1.00 21.76
N VAL A 381 5.03 2.00 21.04
CA VAL A 381 5.70 1.79 19.74
C VAL A 381 7.10 1.22 19.94
N ALA A 382 7.84 1.73 20.93
CA ALA A 382 9.16 1.23 21.28
C ALA A 382 9.12 -0.26 21.66
N ARG A 383 8.11 -0.65 22.45
CA ARG A 383 7.87 -2.07 22.81
C ARG A 383 7.49 -2.94 21.62
N LEU A 384 6.71 -2.44 20.66
CA LEU A 384 6.41 -3.18 19.42
C LEU A 384 7.66 -3.37 18.54
N ILE A 385 8.52 -2.35 18.46
CA ILE A 385 9.78 -2.44 17.74
C ILE A 385 10.72 -3.43 18.42
N ASP A 386 10.84 -3.35 19.74
CA ASP A 386 11.62 -4.29 20.54
C ASP A 386 11.15 -5.74 20.34
N ALA A 387 9.84 -5.98 20.41
CA ALA A 387 9.26 -7.30 20.16
C ALA A 387 9.60 -7.83 18.76
N CYS A 388 9.55 -6.98 17.72
CA CYS A 388 9.99 -7.36 16.36
C CYS A 388 11.47 -7.75 16.33
N TRP A 389 12.30 -7.00 17.05
CA TRP A 389 13.75 -7.22 17.05
C TRP A 389 14.15 -8.45 17.85
N HIS A 390 13.50 -8.67 18.98
CA HIS A 390 13.69 -9.84 19.84
C HIS A 390 13.27 -11.12 19.13
N LEU A 391 12.00 -11.23 18.71
CA LEU A 391 11.46 -12.42 18.07
C LEU A 391 12.14 -12.75 16.72
N GLY A 392 12.56 -11.72 15.99
CA GLY A 392 13.27 -11.88 14.72
C GLY A 392 14.78 -12.14 14.86
N ARG A 393 15.30 -12.45 16.06
CA ARG A 393 16.72 -12.71 16.28
C ARG A 393 17.16 -13.93 15.46
N PRO A 394 18.22 -13.82 14.61
CA PRO A 394 18.74 -14.97 13.89
C PRO A 394 19.17 -16.07 14.84
N THR A 395 18.92 -17.32 14.46
CA THR A 395 19.53 -18.48 15.12
C THR A 395 20.97 -18.64 14.67
N HIS A 396 21.78 -19.37 15.41
CA HIS A 396 23.21 -19.56 15.10
C HIS A 396 23.46 -20.09 13.67
N THR A 397 22.50 -20.81 13.09
CA THR A 397 22.53 -21.32 11.71
C THR A 397 22.28 -20.28 10.62
N ASP A 398 21.58 -19.19 10.93
CA ASP A 398 21.31 -18.12 9.96
C ASP A 398 22.55 -17.24 9.70
N VAL A 399 23.53 -17.26 10.60
CA VAL A 399 24.76 -16.43 10.54
C VAL A 399 25.84 -17.07 9.68
N THR A 400 25.80 -18.40 9.46
CA THR A 400 26.84 -19.12 8.72
C THR A 400 26.64 -19.20 7.21
N GLY A 401 25.57 -18.62 6.66
CA GLY A 401 25.28 -18.55 5.22
C GLY A 401 26.09 -17.52 4.42
N GLY A 402 27.01 -16.79 5.04
CA GLY A 402 27.89 -15.79 4.41
C GLY A 402 29.35 -16.07 4.71
N ALA A 403 30.06 -16.67 3.73
CA ALA A 403 31.51 -16.83 3.65
C ALA A 403 32.19 -17.53 4.84
N ALA A 404 32.24 -18.87 4.84
CA ALA A 404 33.21 -19.63 5.59
C ALA A 404 34.07 -20.46 4.61
N THR A 405 35.23 -19.93 4.31
CA THR A 405 36.39 -20.77 3.89
C THR A 405 36.98 -21.36 5.18
N GLY A 406 36.89 -22.67 5.38
CA GLY A 406 37.64 -23.38 6.42
C GLY A 406 36.81 -24.41 7.21
N ASP A 407 37.01 -25.61 6.86
CA ASP A 407 36.90 -26.91 7.54
C ASP A 407 36.40 -26.89 9.02
N HIS A 408 35.11 -27.11 9.22
CA HIS A 408 34.52 -27.68 10.44
C HIS A 408 33.37 -28.63 10.07
N ARG A 409 33.72 -29.86 9.70
CA ARG A 409 32.78 -30.98 9.73
C ARG A 409 32.48 -31.30 11.20
N GLN A 410 31.31 -30.86 11.64
CA GLN A 410 30.46 -31.40 12.72
C GLN A 410 29.70 -30.24 13.43
N ALA A 411 28.76 -29.61 12.74
CA ALA A 411 27.67 -28.89 13.41
C ALA A 411 26.37 -29.61 13.06
N SER A 412 25.63 -29.98 14.09
CA SER A 412 24.42 -30.79 13.99
C SER A 412 23.40 -30.23 12.99
N LEU A 413 22.92 -31.10 12.13
CA LEU A 413 22.02 -30.86 10.98
C LEU A 413 20.57 -30.51 11.35
N ASP A 414 20.23 -30.06 12.56
CA ASP A 414 18.84 -30.01 13.03
C ASP A 414 18.29 -28.64 13.47
N THR A 415 18.95 -27.54 13.20
CA THR A 415 18.36 -26.21 13.53
C THR A 415 17.76 -25.56 12.29
N LYS A 416 16.43 -25.68 12.17
CA LYS A 416 15.65 -24.93 11.16
C LYS A 416 15.85 -23.43 11.36
N PRO A 417 16.00 -22.63 10.27
CA PRO A 417 16.13 -21.18 10.37
C PRO A 417 14.94 -20.59 11.10
N ASN A 418 15.15 -19.52 11.90
CA ASN A 418 14.07 -18.86 12.63
C ASN A 418 13.03 -18.28 11.64
N PRO A 419 11.77 -18.76 11.63
CA PRO A 419 10.74 -18.31 10.71
C PRO A 419 10.30 -16.86 10.93
N TYR A 420 10.76 -16.23 12.02
CA TYR A 420 10.44 -14.85 12.40
C TYR A 420 11.54 -13.85 12.05
N THR A 421 12.65 -14.25 11.40
CA THR A 421 13.76 -13.35 11.03
C THR A 421 13.30 -12.13 10.22
N GLY A 422 12.23 -12.29 9.44
CA GLY A 422 11.61 -11.19 8.71
C GLY A 422 11.05 -10.07 9.58
N LEU A 423 10.76 -10.31 10.87
CA LEU A 423 10.29 -9.27 11.79
C LEU A 423 11.31 -8.14 11.95
N ARG A 424 12.61 -8.44 12.06
CA ARG A 424 13.67 -7.42 12.11
C ARG A 424 13.68 -6.54 10.87
N ARG A 425 13.54 -7.14 9.69
CA ARG A 425 13.45 -6.39 8.43
C ARG A 425 12.27 -5.42 8.42
N TRP A 426 11.16 -5.79 9.07
CA TRP A 426 9.91 -5.04 9.08
C TRP A 426 9.60 -4.38 10.43
N ALA A 427 10.58 -4.26 11.33
CA ALA A 427 10.41 -3.62 12.64
C ALA A 427 9.91 -2.16 12.50
N HIS A 428 10.43 -1.39 11.53
CA HIS A 428 9.95 -0.04 11.21
C HIS A 428 8.48 0.01 10.72
N MET A 429 7.89 -1.14 10.42
CA MET A 429 6.50 -1.34 10.03
C MET A 429 5.74 -2.18 11.06
N LEU A 430 6.27 -2.27 12.29
CA LEU A 430 5.67 -2.99 13.41
C LEU A 430 5.33 -4.45 13.05
N GLY A 431 6.21 -5.10 12.29
CA GLY A 431 6.09 -6.47 11.81
C GLY A 431 5.35 -6.65 10.48
N PHE A 432 4.65 -5.64 9.97
CA PHE A 432 3.92 -5.77 8.70
C PHE A 432 4.84 -5.69 7.48
N GLY A 433 5.04 -6.83 6.80
CA GLY A 433 5.86 -6.94 5.59
C GLY A 433 5.09 -6.88 4.26
N GLY A 434 3.78 -6.66 4.30
CA GLY A 434 2.92 -6.67 3.12
C GLY A 434 2.89 -5.34 2.35
N HIS A 435 2.40 -5.40 1.11
CA HIS A 435 2.10 -4.19 0.35
C HIS A 435 0.79 -3.55 0.81
N PHE A 436 0.76 -2.22 0.87
CA PHE A 436 -0.43 -1.47 1.30
C PHE A 436 -1.58 -1.54 0.30
N LEU A 437 -1.32 -1.64 -1.00
CA LEU A 437 -2.33 -1.94 -2.01
C LEU A 437 -1.94 -3.21 -2.78
N THR A 438 -2.83 -4.18 -2.75
CA THR A 438 -2.72 -5.43 -3.51
C THR A 438 -4.03 -5.75 -4.19
N LYS A 439 -3.99 -6.51 -5.28
CA LYS A 439 -5.19 -6.97 -5.98
C LYS A 439 -5.03 -8.38 -6.52
N ALA A 440 -6.15 -9.05 -6.74
CA ALA A 440 -6.18 -10.27 -7.54
C ALA A 440 -5.78 -9.96 -8.99
N ARG A 441 -5.16 -10.93 -9.67
CA ARG A 441 -4.66 -10.75 -11.05
C ARG A 441 -5.73 -10.16 -11.98
N ARG A 442 -6.96 -10.67 -11.91
CA ARG A 442 -8.07 -10.32 -12.79
C ARG A 442 -9.02 -9.24 -12.23
N TYR A 443 -8.68 -8.65 -11.08
CA TYR A 443 -9.56 -7.63 -10.49
C TYR A 443 -9.68 -6.37 -11.36
N SER A 444 -8.54 -5.82 -11.77
CA SER A 444 -8.48 -4.58 -12.56
C SER A 444 -7.11 -4.41 -13.24
N VAL A 445 -6.87 -3.23 -13.79
CA VAL A 445 -5.58 -2.79 -14.37
C VAL A 445 -4.45 -2.80 -13.33
N THR A 446 -3.20 -2.86 -13.79
CA THR A 446 -2.01 -2.77 -12.95
C THR A 446 -1.42 -1.35 -12.97
N PHE A 447 -0.62 -1.01 -11.96
CA PHE A 447 0.18 0.23 -11.97
C PHE A 447 1.12 0.29 -13.19
N GLY A 448 1.66 -0.85 -13.62
CA GLY A 448 2.50 -0.94 -14.81
C GLY A 448 1.76 -0.52 -16.08
N GLN A 449 0.55 -1.06 -16.28
CA GLN A 449 -0.30 -0.68 -17.41
C GLN A 449 -0.65 0.81 -17.40
N LEU A 450 -1.04 1.37 -16.25
CA LEU A 450 -1.35 2.80 -16.12
C LEU A 450 -0.14 3.69 -16.47
N ARG A 451 1.06 3.28 -16.04
CA ARG A 451 2.30 4.00 -16.35
C ARG A 451 2.67 3.87 -17.82
N ALA A 452 2.56 2.67 -18.38
CA ALA A 452 2.80 2.43 -19.81
C ALA A 452 1.89 3.30 -20.69
N THR A 453 0.57 3.31 -20.42
CA THR A 453 -0.38 4.17 -21.15
C THR A 453 0.01 5.65 -21.10
N ARG A 454 0.46 6.15 -19.92
CA ARG A 454 0.93 7.55 -19.84
C ARG A 454 2.22 7.79 -20.61
N THR A 455 3.10 6.81 -20.66
CA THR A 455 4.35 6.91 -21.44
C THR A 455 4.04 6.94 -22.93
N THR A 456 3.16 6.05 -23.40
CA THR A 456 2.70 6.02 -24.80
C THR A 456 2.07 7.35 -25.21
N TYR A 457 1.13 7.86 -24.40
CA TYR A 457 0.48 9.15 -24.66
C TYR A 457 1.50 10.31 -24.78
N ARG A 458 2.53 10.36 -23.92
CA ARG A 458 3.56 11.40 -24.02
C ARG A 458 4.44 11.26 -25.26
N ARG A 459 4.74 10.01 -25.68
CA ARG A 459 5.50 9.75 -26.90
C ARG A 459 4.73 10.15 -28.14
N GLU A 460 3.41 9.93 -28.14
CA GLU A 460 2.52 10.40 -29.20
C GLU A 460 2.49 11.94 -29.27
N GLU A 461 2.52 12.64 -28.13
CA GLU A 461 2.67 14.11 -28.09
C GLU A 461 4.03 14.58 -28.62
N ASP A 462 5.10 13.76 -28.45
CA ASP A 462 6.48 14.08 -28.87
C ASP A 462 6.81 13.51 -30.28
N ASP A 463 5.82 13.00 -31.06
CA ASP A 463 5.96 12.36 -32.39
C ASP A 463 6.96 11.18 -32.42
N GLU A 464 7.18 10.49 -31.28
CA GLU A 464 8.02 9.28 -31.23
C GLU A 464 7.31 8.07 -31.85
N PRO A 465 8.02 7.21 -32.64
CA PRO A 465 7.45 5.98 -33.19
C PRO A 465 6.87 5.06 -32.11
N ALA A 466 5.69 4.50 -32.35
CA ALA A 466 4.93 3.70 -31.39
C ALA A 466 5.70 2.46 -30.86
N ASP A 467 6.60 1.90 -31.66
CA ASP A 467 7.36 0.69 -31.33
C ASP A 467 8.74 0.97 -30.69
N THR A 468 8.94 2.18 -30.15
CA THR A 468 10.19 2.56 -29.50
C THR A 468 10.27 2.02 -28.07
N ILE A 469 11.40 1.40 -27.72
CA ILE A 469 11.77 1.05 -26.34
C ILE A 469 12.97 1.88 -25.89
N SER A 470 12.97 2.28 -24.61
CA SER A 470 14.13 2.94 -24.01
C SER A 470 15.03 1.90 -23.35
N VAL A 471 16.29 1.87 -23.74
CA VAL A 471 17.35 1.02 -23.18
C VAL A 471 18.41 1.95 -22.63
N GLY A 472 19.02 1.61 -21.50
CA GLY A 472 20.08 2.45 -20.96
C GLY A 472 20.90 1.77 -19.88
N THR A 473 22.14 2.20 -19.76
CA THR A 473 23.05 1.87 -18.67
C THR A 473 23.14 3.07 -17.75
N LEU A 474 22.42 3.02 -16.63
CA LEU A 474 22.33 4.15 -15.70
C LEU A 474 22.91 3.78 -14.35
N THR A 475 23.79 4.62 -13.85
CA THR A 475 24.41 4.54 -12.52
C THR A 475 23.75 5.52 -11.55
N TYR A 476 23.48 5.08 -10.33
CA TYR A 476 22.93 5.91 -9.28
C TYR A 476 23.98 6.88 -8.72
N LEU A 477 23.70 8.18 -8.79
CA LEU A 477 24.57 9.25 -8.24
C LEU A 477 24.13 9.71 -6.85
N GLY A 478 22.85 9.55 -6.50
CA GLY A 478 22.33 10.02 -5.24
C GLY A 478 20.84 10.39 -5.30
N SER A 479 20.30 10.87 -4.18
CA SER A 479 18.92 11.35 -4.07
C SER A 479 18.87 12.78 -3.57
N GLY A 480 17.90 13.54 -4.06
CA GLY A 480 17.70 14.95 -3.78
C GLY A 480 18.12 15.83 -4.95
N TRP A 481 17.71 17.09 -4.90
CA TRP A 481 18.15 18.12 -5.81
C TRP A 481 19.62 18.47 -5.53
N LEU A 482 20.32 19.10 -6.47
CA LEU A 482 21.72 19.52 -6.25
C LEU A 482 21.79 20.59 -5.17
N THR A 483 20.84 21.53 -5.16
CA THR A 483 20.73 22.59 -4.16
C THR A 483 19.29 22.72 -3.66
N GLU A 484 19.10 23.38 -2.51
CA GLU A 484 17.76 23.73 -2.03
C GLU A 484 17.07 24.76 -2.93
N GLY A 485 17.85 25.64 -3.59
CA GLY A 485 17.36 26.57 -4.60
C GLY A 485 16.79 25.87 -5.83
N ASP A 486 17.46 24.82 -6.32
CA ASP A 486 16.95 23.98 -7.42
C ASP A 486 15.63 23.28 -7.02
N ALA A 487 15.58 22.78 -5.78
CA ALA A 487 14.34 22.19 -5.24
C ALA A 487 13.17 23.20 -5.24
N LEU A 488 13.44 24.44 -4.79
CA LEU A 488 12.45 25.51 -4.76
C LEU A 488 11.92 25.82 -6.16
N LEU A 489 12.79 26.01 -7.13
CA LEU A 489 12.43 26.38 -8.52
C LEU A 489 11.64 25.25 -9.20
N ALA A 490 12.17 24.03 -9.21
CA ALA A 490 11.52 22.89 -9.86
C ALA A 490 10.15 22.57 -9.24
N ASN A 491 10.04 22.64 -7.91
CA ASN A 491 8.79 22.35 -7.20
C ASN A 491 7.76 23.47 -7.38
N THR A 492 8.19 24.74 -7.45
CA THR A 492 7.29 25.87 -7.72
C THR A 492 6.73 25.79 -9.13
N ALA A 493 7.56 25.55 -10.14
CA ALA A 493 7.12 25.36 -11.51
C ALA A 493 6.14 24.17 -11.66
N ALA A 494 6.41 23.07 -10.95
CA ALA A 494 5.51 21.91 -10.97
C ALA A 494 4.13 22.23 -10.34
N ARG A 495 4.08 23.01 -9.26
CA ARG A 495 2.83 23.47 -8.63
C ARG A 495 2.04 24.39 -9.56
N GLN A 496 2.70 25.36 -10.18
CA GLN A 496 2.07 26.28 -11.13
C GLN A 496 1.46 25.53 -12.31
N ARG A 497 2.19 24.60 -12.93
CA ARG A 497 1.66 23.77 -14.02
C ARG A 497 0.43 22.93 -13.61
N ARG A 498 0.42 22.39 -12.38
CA ARG A 498 -0.74 21.66 -11.85
C ARG A 498 -1.95 22.55 -11.65
N GLU A 499 -1.74 23.73 -11.12
CA GLU A 499 -2.79 24.70 -10.92
C GLU A 499 -3.39 25.17 -12.25
N SER A 500 -2.58 25.51 -13.23
CA SER A 500 -3.04 25.87 -14.58
C SER A 500 -3.87 24.75 -15.22
N ARG A 501 -3.42 23.48 -15.08
CA ARG A 501 -4.19 22.33 -15.58
C ARG A 501 -5.50 22.09 -14.81
N ARG A 502 -5.57 22.46 -13.54
CA ARG A 502 -6.79 22.39 -12.74
C ARG A 502 -7.79 23.42 -13.23
N ILE A 503 -7.35 24.66 -13.35
CA ILE A 503 -8.16 25.79 -13.86
C ILE A 503 -8.72 25.46 -15.26
N GLY A 504 -7.87 25.08 -16.22
CA GLY A 504 -8.33 24.74 -17.57
C GLY A 504 -9.32 23.56 -17.63
N ARG A 505 -9.24 22.60 -16.70
CA ARG A 505 -10.27 21.54 -16.61
C ARG A 505 -11.59 22.03 -16.02
N GLU A 506 -11.54 22.94 -15.05
CA GLU A 506 -12.73 23.55 -14.46
C GLU A 506 -13.44 24.45 -15.47
N GLU A 507 -12.69 25.22 -16.24
CA GLU A 507 -13.20 26.05 -17.35
C GLU A 507 -13.88 25.19 -18.43
N LEU A 508 -13.22 24.11 -18.89
CA LEU A 508 -13.78 23.19 -19.87
C LEU A 508 -15.05 22.48 -19.36
N ALA A 509 -15.07 22.11 -18.07
CA ALA A 509 -16.24 21.50 -17.46
C ALA A 509 -17.40 22.50 -17.35
N HIS A 510 -17.12 23.78 -17.09
CA HIS A 510 -18.11 24.84 -17.06
C HIS A 510 -18.67 25.12 -18.45
N GLU A 511 -17.82 25.21 -19.48
CA GLU A 511 -18.24 25.40 -20.88
C GLU A 511 -19.13 24.25 -21.36
N THR A 512 -18.77 22.98 -21.07
CA THR A 512 -19.60 21.83 -21.43
C THR A 512 -20.94 21.80 -20.69
N TRP A 513 -21.00 22.32 -19.46
CA TRP A 513 -22.26 22.42 -18.71
C TRP A 513 -23.15 23.54 -19.24
N VAL A 514 -22.58 24.66 -19.68
CA VAL A 514 -23.33 25.80 -20.29
C VAL A 514 -23.84 25.44 -21.69
N ALA A 515 -23.15 24.55 -22.42
CA ALA A 515 -23.51 24.11 -23.76
C ALA A 515 -24.55 22.96 -23.79
N ALA A 516 -24.82 22.30 -22.64
CA ALA A 516 -25.77 21.20 -22.48
C ALA A 516 -27.10 21.70 -21.89
#